data_946407cd2842b82531f633b6efae40fe
#
_entry.id   946407cd2842b82531f633b6efae40fe
#
_cell.length_a   1.000
_cell.length_b   1.000
_cell.length_c   1.000
_cell.angle_alpha   90.00
_cell.angle_beta   90.00
_cell.angle_gamma   90.00
#
_symmetry.space_group_name_H-M   'P 1'
#
loop_
_entity.id
_entity.type
_entity.pdbx_description
1 polymer ?
#
loop_
_entity_poly.entity_id
_entity_poly.type
_entity_poly.pdbx_seq_one_letter_code
_entity_poly.pdbx_strand_id
1 'polypeptide(L)'
;GVRAAMHTSAEQLHHGKLNLSPTPGNGPRLYIDLDVCASRDCGLCEVECGYFYHPGNNGVASLLELATFSLVCRRCDEPHCVNACPREALEQQPEKNKLLVRHTMRCVSCRSCSHACPYGTIYPEYVAPVAHNCDFCLDRRDQDRQPLCVATCSHGALAVRPVTEPLDENTFLVGDNLMVHSTHWERL
;
A
#
# COMPACT_ATOMS: atom_id res chain seq x y z
N GLY A 1 -32.12 -34.32 22.40
CA GLY A 1 -30.74 -34.62 22.02
C GLY A 1 -30.37 -34.06 20.66
N VAL A 2 -30.62 -32.75 20.35
CA VAL A 2 -30.13 -32.11 19.10
C VAL A 2 -29.87 -30.63 19.38
N ARG A 3 -28.96 -30.35 20.32
CA ARG A 3 -28.52 -28.97 20.59
C ARG A 3 -27.02 -28.80 20.86
N ALA A 4 -26.20 -29.78 20.53
CA ALA A 4 -24.74 -29.75 20.82
C ALA A 4 -23.84 -29.67 19.58
N ALA A 5 -24.37 -29.45 18.36
CA ALA A 5 -23.58 -29.54 17.14
C ALA A 5 -23.50 -28.22 16.33
N MET A 6 -23.93 -27.08 16.86
CA MET A 6 -23.93 -25.81 16.11
C MET A 6 -23.01 -24.72 16.68
N HIS A 7 -22.15 -25.02 17.67
CA HIS A 7 -21.28 -24.00 18.26
C HIS A 7 -19.80 -24.11 17.90
N THR A 8 -19.41 -25.05 17.06
CA THR A 8 -17.98 -25.27 16.74
C THR A 8 -17.52 -24.65 15.41
N SER A 9 -18.41 -24.09 14.61
CA SER A 9 -17.99 -23.52 13.31
C SER A 9 -17.78 -22.01 13.29
N ALA A 10 -18.20 -21.29 14.33
CA ALA A 10 -18.00 -19.84 14.40
C ALA A 10 -16.68 -19.43 15.08
N GLU A 11 -16.14 -20.26 15.97
CA GLU A 11 -14.88 -19.99 16.67
C GLU A 11 -13.62 -20.33 15.84
N GLN A 12 -13.74 -21.17 14.83
CA GLN A 12 -12.60 -21.47 13.94
C GLN A 12 -12.35 -20.44 12.85
N LEU A 13 -13.28 -19.51 12.64
CA LEU A 13 -13.12 -18.42 11.66
C LEU A 13 -12.37 -17.19 12.19
N HIS A 14 -12.11 -17.10 13.51
CA HIS A 14 -11.48 -15.94 14.14
C HIS A 14 -10.04 -16.14 14.64
N HIS A 15 -9.43 -17.29 14.41
CA HIS A 15 -8.04 -17.55 14.84
C HIS A 15 -7.08 -17.93 13.70
N GLY A 16 -7.36 -17.54 12.49
CA GLY A 16 -6.29 -17.30 11.53
C GLY A 16 -5.48 -16.12 12.05
N LYS A 17 -4.42 -16.38 12.80
CA LYS A 17 -3.41 -15.35 13.08
C LYS A 17 -2.93 -14.84 11.74
N LEU A 18 -3.50 -13.71 11.30
CA LEU A 18 -2.91 -12.85 10.29
C LEU A 18 -1.55 -12.42 10.84
N ASN A 19 -0.56 -13.25 10.65
CA ASN A 19 0.83 -12.91 10.92
C ASN A 19 1.25 -11.95 9.80
N LEU A 20 0.72 -10.72 9.87
CA LEU A 20 1.11 -9.58 9.05
C LEU A 20 2.49 -9.05 9.47
N SER A 21 3.22 -9.80 10.27
CA SER A 21 4.62 -9.49 10.49
C SER A 21 5.34 -9.69 9.16
N PRO A 22 5.75 -8.60 8.48
CA PRO A 22 6.67 -8.75 7.37
C PRO A 22 7.89 -9.43 7.96
N THR A 23 8.19 -10.61 7.48
CA THR A 23 9.50 -11.22 7.73
C THR A 23 10.51 -10.22 7.16
N PRO A 24 11.40 -9.63 7.96
CA PRO A 24 12.51 -8.88 7.43
C PRO A 24 13.38 -9.88 6.69
N GLY A 25 13.26 -9.94 5.38
CA GLY A 25 13.96 -10.94 4.59
C GLY A 25 13.44 -11.00 3.16
N ASN A 26 14.18 -11.58 2.29
CA ASN A 26 14.04 -11.76 0.85
C ASN A 26 12.72 -12.37 0.33
N GLY A 27 11.60 -12.17 1.00
CA GLY A 27 10.28 -12.61 0.54
C GLY A 27 9.83 -11.90 -0.74
N PRO A 28 8.91 -12.51 -1.50
CA PRO A 28 8.39 -11.88 -2.70
C PRO A 28 7.62 -10.61 -2.33
N ARG A 29 7.87 -9.53 -3.10
CA ARG A 29 7.24 -8.22 -2.95
C ARG A 29 6.33 -7.90 -4.13
N LEU A 30 5.36 -7.05 -3.91
CA LEU A 30 4.61 -6.47 -5.01
C LEU A 30 5.53 -5.48 -5.74
N TYR A 31 5.76 -5.71 -7.01
CA TYR A 31 6.52 -4.85 -7.91
C TYR A 31 5.55 -3.94 -8.67
N ILE A 32 5.87 -2.67 -8.72
CA ILE A 32 5.15 -1.66 -9.51
C ILE A 32 6.15 -0.97 -10.43
N ASP A 33 5.93 -1.06 -11.72
CA ASP A 33 6.61 -0.27 -12.73
C ASP A 33 5.81 1.00 -12.97
N LEU A 34 6.28 2.12 -12.41
CA LEU A 34 5.59 3.41 -12.53
C LEU A 34 5.70 4.00 -13.93
N ASP A 35 6.76 3.69 -14.68
CA ASP A 35 6.94 4.22 -16.03
C ASP A 35 5.90 3.62 -16.98
N VAL A 36 5.63 2.33 -16.81
CA VAL A 36 4.57 1.63 -17.56
C VAL A 36 3.20 2.03 -17.02
N CYS A 37 3.01 2.08 -15.71
CA CYS A 37 1.73 2.39 -15.09
C CYS A 37 1.28 3.82 -15.39
N ALA A 38 2.16 4.81 -15.20
CA ALA A 38 1.84 6.23 -15.44
C ALA A 38 1.62 6.57 -16.91
N SER A 39 2.20 5.78 -17.83
CA SER A 39 1.99 5.96 -19.27
C SER A 39 0.63 5.46 -19.76
N ARG A 40 -0.17 4.83 -18.90
CA ARG A 40 -1.43 4.17 -19.25
C ARG A 40 -2.57 4.70 -18.39
N ASP A 41 -3.58 5.21 -19.04
CA ASP A 41 -4.82 5.66 -18.40
C ASP A 41 -5.82 4.50 -18.38
N CYS A 42 -5.64 3.53 -17.46
CA CYS A 42 -6.50 2.36 -17.44
C CYS A 42 -7.24 2.12 -16.11
N GLY A 43 -6.60 2.28 -14.94
CA GLY A 43 -7.23 2.13 -13.61
C GLY A 43 -7.88 0.77 -13.30
N LEU A 44 -7.75 -0.24 -14.17
CA LEU A 44 -8.46 -1.53 -14.01
C LEU A 44 -8.15 -2.23 -12.70
N CYS A 45 -6.89 -2.20 -12.26
CA CYS A 45 -6.48 -2.82 -11.00
C CYS A 45 -7.15 -2.18 -9.79
N GLU A 46 -7.45 -0.88 -9.84
CA GLU A 46 -8.14 -0.17 -8.78
C GLU A 46 -9.62 -0.56 -8.73
N VAL A 47 -10.27 -0.61 -9.88
CA VAL A 47 -11.68 -0.99 -10.01
C VAL A 47 -11.89 -2.43 -9.51
N GLU A 48 -11.10 -3.37 -9.98
CA GLU A 48 -11.22 -4.78 -9.62
C GLU A 48 -10.91 -5.00 -8.13
N CYS A 49 -9.91 -4.34 -7.57
CA CYS A 49 -9.58 -4.44 -6.17
C CYS A 49 -10.76 -3.98 -5.27
N GLY A 50 -11.37 -2.86 -5.60
CA GLY A 50 -12.54 -2.33 -4.87
C GLY A 50 -13.77 -3.24 -5.00
N TYR A 51 -14.03 -3.73 -6.20
CA TYR A 51 -15.22 -4.52 -6.47
C TYR A 51 -15.25 -5.86 -5.72
N PHE A 52 -14.13 -6.58 -5.66
CA PHE A 52 -14.10 -7.93 -5.09
C PHE A 52 -14.08 -7.96 -3.57
N TYR A 53 -13.36 -7.04 -2.93
CA TYR A 53 -13.19 -7.08 -1.47
C TYR A 53 -14.15 -6.17 -0.73
N HIS A 54 -14.30 -4.97 -1.19
CA HIS A 54 -15.24 -3.98 -0.65
C HIS A 54 -15.35 -2.80 -1.62
N PRO A 55 -16.56 -2.35 -1.98
CA PRO A 55 -16.72 -1.25 -2.94
C PRO A 55 -16.01 0.05 -2.55
N GLY A 56 -15.79 0.28 -1.25
CA GLY A 56 -15.09 1.45 -0.75
C GLY A 56 -13.60 1.23 -0.45
N ASN A 57 -13.10 -0.02 -0.54
CA ASN A 57 -11.70 -0.31 -0.29
C ASN A 57 -10.94 -0.44 -1.61
N ASN A 58 -9.95 0.41 -1.80
CA ASN A 58 -9.04 0.33 -2.92
C ASN A 58 -7.61 0.14 -2.41
N GLY A 59 -7.23 -1.12 -2.18
CA GLY A 59 -5.91 -1.47 -1.64
C GLY A 59 -4.76 -1.01 -2.53
N VAL A 60 -4.93 -1.03 -3.85
CA VAL A 60 -3.91 -0.54 -4.80
C VAL A 60 -3.66 0.95 -4.62
N ALA A 61 -4.68 1.76 -4.35
CA ALA A 61 -4.51 3.19 -4.12
C ALA A 61 -3.59 3.47 -2.91
N SER A 62 -3.68 2.66 -1.85
CA SER A 62 -2.78 2.80 -0.70
C SER A 62 -1.32 2.49 -1.04
N LEU A 63 -1.09 1.57 -1.96
CA LEU A 63 0.27 1.24 -2.42
C LEU A 63 0.84 2.33 -3.33
N LEU A 64 0.01 2.90 -4.21
CA LEU A 64 0.40 4.02 -5.07
C LEU A 64 0.70 5.27 -4.23
N GLU A 65 -0.09 5.54 -3.18
CA GLU A 65 0.20 6.60 -2.22
C GLU A 65 1.56 6.40 -1.54
N LEU A 66 1.83 5.19 -1.07
CA LEU A 66 3.10 4.86 -0.43
C LEU A 66 4.29 5.00 -1.41
N ALA A 67 4.13 4.53 -2.64
CA ALA A 67 5.11 4.71 -3.70
C ALA A 67 5.39 6.20 -3.96
N THR A 68 4.34 7.01 -4.08
CA THR A 68 4.46 8.46 -4.24
C THR A 68 5.21 9.10 -3.09
N PHE A 69 4.88 8.77 -1.85
CA PHE A 69 5.59 9.31 -0.69
C PHE A 69 7.06 8.89 -0.67
N SER A 70 7.39 7.70 -1.12
CA SER A 70 8.78 7.25 -1.18
C SER A 70 9.61 8.00 -2.20
N LEU A 71 9.03 8.43 -3.31
CA LEU A 71 9.73 9.06 -4.43
C LEU A 71 9.71 10.59 -4.35
N VAL A 72 8.56 11.18 -4.05
CA VAL A 72 8.33 12.63 -4.18
C VAL A 72 8.46 13.37 -2.85
N CYS A 73 8.23 12.71 -1.71
CA CYS A 73 8.28 13.34 -0.40
C CYS A 73 9.70 13.83 -0.06
N ARG A 74 9.81 15.10 0.36
CA ARG A 74 11.08 15.73 0.75
C ARG A 74 11.64 15.23 2.08
N ARG A 75 10.89 14.42 2.84
CA ARG A 75 11.33 13.84 4.12
C ARG A 75 11.86 14.89 5.10
N CYS A 76 11.09 15.96 5.26
CA CYS A 76 11.45 17.13 6.05
C CYS A 76 11.90 16.75 7.47
N ASP A 77 12.89 17.48 8.02
CA ASP A 77 13.28 17.34 9.42
C ASP A 77 12.16 17.81 10.35
N GLU A 78 11.45 18.88 9.95
CA GLU A 78 10.22 19.34 10.58
C GLU A 78 9.03 19.01 9.71
N PRO A 79 8.38 17.85 9.90
CA PRO A 79 7.32 17.38 9.03
C PRO A 79 6.00 18.13 9.32
N HIS A 80 5.79 19.27 8.70
CA HIS A 80 4.59 20.10 8.87
C HIS A 80 3.29 19.31 8.65
N CYS A 81 3.27 18.37 7.70
CA CYS A 81 2.11 17.52 7.44
C CYS A 81 1.80 16.57 8.61
N VAL A 82 2.81 16.04 9.27
CA VAL A 82 2.66 15.19 10.47
C VAL A 82 2.15 16.04 11.64
N ASN A 83 2.81 17.19 11.87
CA ASN A 83 2.46 18.10 12.97
C ASN A 83 1.05 18.70 12.83
N ALA A 84 0.58 18.88 11.61
CA ALA A 84 -0.76 19.39 11.32
C ALA A 84 -1.87 18.34 11.44
N CYS A 85 -1.53 17.07 11.65
CA CYS A 85 -2.52 16.00 11.70
C CYS A 85 -3.17 15.90 13.08
N PRO A 86 -4.45 16.27 13.25
CA PRO A 86 -5.10 16.27 14.59
C PRO A 86 -5.39 14.85 15.10
N ARG A 87 -5.20 13.83 14.25
CA ARG A 87 -5.47 12.43 14.57
C ARG A 87 -4.21 11.58 14.59
N GLU A 88 -3.03 12.20 14.48
CA GLU A 88 -1.75 11.48 14.43
C GLU A 88 -1.78 10.34 13.41
N ALA A 89 -2.45 10.58 12.28
CA ALA A 89 -2.61 9.59 11.24
C ALA A 89 -1.42 9.56 10.25
N LEU A 90 -0.53 10.54 10.31
CA LEU A 90 0.71 10.58 9.54
C LEU A 90 1.90 10.34 10.44
N GLU A 91 2.85 9.57 9.94
CA GLU A 91 4.07 9.22 10.64
C GLU A 91 5.24 9.20 9.65
N GLN A 92 6.37 9.73 10.07
CA GLN A 92 7.64 9.46 9.39
C GLN A 92 8.35 8.33 10.11
N GLN A 93 8.76 7.30 9.38
CA GLN A 93 9.49 6.13 9.90
C GLN A 93 10.99 6.37 9.79
N PRO A 94 11.69 6.72 10.90
CA PRO A 94 13.12 7.05 10.86
C PRO A 94 13.98 5.88 10.34
N GLU A 95 13.63 4.66 10.73
CA GLU A 95 14.31 3.42 10.36
C GLU A 95 14.16 3.09 8.86
N LYS A 96 13.18 3.68 8.20
CA LYS A 96 12.92 3.54 6.76
C LYS A 96 13.21 4.84 6.00
N ASN A 97 14.30 5.49 6.36
CA ASN A 97 14.73 6.74 5.73
C ASN A 97 13.64 7.81 5.72
N LYS A 98 12.97 8.02 6.87
CA LYS A 98 11.87 8.97 7.05
C LYS A 98 10.73 8.79 6.05
N LEU A 99 10.45 7.57 5.63
CA LEU A 99 9.30 7.27 4.77
C LEU A 99 8.03 7.76 5.45
N LEU A 100 7.25 8.58 4.74
CA LEU A 100 5.97 9.05 5.21
C LEU A 100 4.92 7.97 5.01
N VAL A 101 4.22 7.62 6.08
CA VAL A 101 3.15 6.61 6.07
C VAL A 101 1.87 7.24 6.61
N ARG A 102 0.75 6.95 5.98
CA ARG A 102 -0.57 7.34 6.46
C ARG A 102 -1.32 6.14 7.02
N HIS A 103 -1.68 6.22 8.29
CA HIS A 103 -2.52 5.24 8.98
C HIS A 103 -3.99 5.51 8.64
N THR A 104 -4.51 4.82 7.67
CA THR A 104 -5.84 5.06 7.11
C THR A 104 -6.95 4.92 8.15
N MET A 105 -6.81 4.02 9.14
CA MET A 105 -7.79 3.83 10.21
C MET A 105 -7.86 4.99 11.22
N ARG A 106 -6.82 5.82 11.29
CA ARG A 106 -6.82 7.05 12.13
C ARG A 106 -7.24 8.28 11.34
N CYS A 107 -7.15 8.22 10.02
CA CYS A 107 -7.39 9.34 9.13
C CYS A 107 -8.89 9.67 9.08
N VAL A 108 -9.23 10.92 9.35
CA VAL A 108 -10.61 11.45 9.24
C VAL A 108 -10.80 12.32 8.00
N SER A 109 -9.87 12.28 7.06
CA SER A 109 -9.91 13.00 5.78
C SER A 109 -10.09 14.52 5.90
N CYS A 110 -9.60 15.13 6.98
CA CYS A 110 -9.67 16.57 7.17
C CYS A 110 -8.76 17.37 6.22
N ARG A 111 -7.82 16.71 5.53
CA ARG A 111 -6.89 17.30 4.55
C ARG A 111 -5.92 18.35 5.10
N SER A 112 -5.83 18.52 6.42
CA SER A 112 -4.88 19.45 7.04
C SER A 112 -3.44 19.18 6.62
N CYS A 113 -3.07 17.91 6.45
CA CYS A 113 -1.74 17.50 5.99
C CYS A 113 -1.43 17.99 4.56
N SER A 114 -2.42 17.96 3.68
CA SER A 114 -2.28 18.46 2.31
C SER A 114 -2.04 19.97 2.30
N HIS A 115 -2.80 20.73 3.08
CA HIS A 115 -2.63 22.17 3.20
C HIS A 115 -1.34 22.57 3.91
N ALA A 116 -0.85 21.76 4.84
CA ALA A 116 0.38 22.03 5.58
C ALA A 116 1.65 21.67 4.81
N CYS A 117 1.56 20.86 3.75
CA CYS A 117 2.73 20.47 2.99
C CYS A 117 3.20 21.61 2.07
N PRO A 118 4.38 22.22 2.33
CA PRO A 118 4.86 23.36 1.52
C PRO A 118 5.25 22.97 0.09
N TYR A 119 5.41 21.66 -0.15
CA TYR A 119 5.81 21.11 -1.45
C TYR A 119 4.65 20.52 -2.24
N GLY A 120 3.44 20.49 -1.67
CA GLY A 120 2.27 19.93 -2.32
C GLY A 120 2.33 18.42 -2.60
N THR A 121 3.19 17.67 -1.88
CA THR A 121 3.36 16.22 -2.09
C THR A 121 2.10 15.41 -1.77
N ILE A 122 1.30 15.89 -0.82
CA ILE A 122 0.09 15.20 -0.40
C ILE A 122 -1.09 15.81 -1.15
N TYR A 123 -1.55 15.12 -2.17
CA TYR A 123 -2.71 15.56 -2.94
C TYR A 123 -3.99 15.36 -2.13
N PRO A 124 -4.90 16.37 -2.07
CA PRO A 124 -6.15 16.27 -1.32
C PRO A 124 -7.03 15.08 -1.75
N GLU A 125 -6.95 14.68 -3.01
CA GLU A 125 -7.71 13.59 -3.61
C GLU A 125 -7.33 12.23 -3.01
N TYR A 126 -6.05 12.04 -2.67
CA TYR A 126 -5.58 10.81 -2.04
C TYR A 126 -5.97 10.71 -0.56
N VAL A 127 -6.33 11.83 0.07
CA VAL A 127 -6.83 11.82 1.45
C VAL A 127 -8.33 11.50 1.43
N ALA A 128 -8.65 10.30 1.00
CA ALA A 128 -10.02 9.84 0.87
C ALA A 128 -10.66 9.54 2.23
N PRO A 129 -12.01 9.67 2.34
CA PRO A 129 -12.73 9.36 3.58
C PRO A 129 -12.82 7.85 3.86
N VAL A 130 -12.45 7.02 2.91
CA VAL A 130 -12.46 5.58 3.06
C VAL A 130 -11.05 5.07 3.36
N ALA A 131 -10.96 4.17 4.33
CA ALA A 131 -9.69 3.50 4.63
C ALA A 131 -9.34 2.51 3.51
N HIS A 132 -8.32 2.86 2.73
CA HIS A 132 -7.76 1.96 1.74
C HIS A 132 -6.63 1.14 2.37
N ASN A 133 -6.80 -0.16 2.43
CA ASN A 133 -5.79 -1.07 2.96
C ASN A 133 -5.55 -2.20 1.97
N CYS A 134 -4.29 -2.50 1.72
CA CYS A 134 -3.88 -3.64 0.94
C CYS A 134 -3.49 -4.78 1.88
N ASP A 135 -4.16 -5.92 1.76
CA ASP A 135 -3.85 -7.17 2.46
C ASP A 135 -2.98 -8.12 1.62
N PHE A 136 -2.50 -7.65 0.46
CA PHE A 136 -1.77 -8.43 -0.53
C PHE A 136 -2.53 -9.67 -1.01
N CYS A 137 -3.86 -9.64 -0.96
CA CYS A 137 -4.74 -10.73 -1.36
C CYS A 137 -4.35 -12.07 -0.71
N LEU A 138 -4.24 -12.10 0.61
CA LEU A 138 -3.78 -13.27 1.38
C LEU A 138 -4.59 -14.52 1.04
N ASP A 139 -5.91 -14.39 0.96
CA ASP A 139 -6.83 -15.47 0.61
C ASP A 139 -6.57 -16.07 -0.79
N ARG A 140 -6.14 -15.25 -1.74
CA ARG A 140 -5.78 -15.71 -3.09
C ARG A 140 -4.41 -16.39 -3.10
N ARG A 141 -3.46 -15.85 -2.34
CA ARG A 141 -2.11 -16.41 -2.21
C ARG A 141 -2.11 -17.78 -1.55
N ASP A 142 -2.99 -18.00 -0.57
CA ASP A 142 -3.18 -19.30 0.07
C ASP A 142 -3.71 -20.38 -0.91
N GLN A 143 -4.21 -19.95 -2.08
CA GLN A 143 -4.65 -20.79 -3.18
C GLN A 143 -3.68 -20.77 -4.37
N ASP A 144 -2.43 -20.38 -4.18
CA ASP A 144 -1.40 -20.21 -5.22
C ASP A 144 -1.83 -19.29 -6.38
N ARG A 145 -2.78 -18.38 -6.13
CA ARG A 145 -3.22 -17.39 -7.12
C ARG A 145 -2.52 -16.06 -6.90
N GLN A 146 -2.26 -15.37 -8.00
CA GLN A 146 -1.69 -14.03 -7.95
C GLN A 146 -2.65 -13.01 -7.30
N PRO A 147 -2.12 -11.94 -6.68
CA PRO A 147 -2.93 -10.81 -6.25
C PRO A 147 -3.80 -10.29 -7.40
N LEU A 148 -5.00 -9.81 -7.07
CA LEU A 148 -5.99 -9.44 -8.09
C LEU A 148 -5.48 -8.31 -9.00
N CYS A 149 -4.84 -7.31 -8.43
CA CYS A 149 -4.25 -6.20 -9.18
C CYS A 149 -3.20 -6.67 -10.20
N VAL A 150 -2.40 -7.69 -9.85
CA VAL A 150 -1.41 -8.29 -10.75
C VAL A 150 -2.12 -9.08 -11.88
N ALA A 151 -3.10 -9.90 -11.51
CA ALA A 151 -3.84 -10.72 -12.48
C ALA A 151 -4.63 -9.87 -13.49
N THR A 152 -5.08 -8.69 -13.08
CA THR A 152 -5.87 -7.75 -13.91
C THR A 152 -4.99 -6.84 -14.76
N CYS A 153 -3.73 -6.65 -14.39
CA CYS A 153 -2.84 -5.71 -15.07
C CYS A 153 -2.48 -6.18 -16.49
N SER A 154 -3.23 -5.71 -17.48
CA SER A 154 -2.99 -6.05 -18.90
C SER A 154 -1.68 -5.49 -19.47
N HIS A 155 -1.09 -4.50 -18.80
CA HIS A 155 0.14 -3.84 -19.23
C HIS A 155 1.41 -4.43 -18.60
N GLY A 156 1.26 -5.37 -17.65
CA GLY A 156 2.40 -5.96 -16.96
C GLY A 156 3.15 -5.02 -16.01
N ALA A 157 2.53 -3.87 -15.66
CA ALA A 157 3.12 -2.91 -14.74
C ALA A 157 3.17 -3.42 -13.29
N LEU A 158 2.35 -4.41 -12.95
CA LEU A 158 2.27 -5.01 -11.63
C LEU A 158 2.71 -6.47 -11.68
N ALA A 159 3.56 -6.86 -10.74
CA ALA A 159 4.03 -8.24 -10.62
C ALA A 159 4.36 -8.58 -9.16
N VAL A 160 4.40 -9.86 -8.82
CA VAL A 160 5.02 -10.32 -7.57
C VAL A 160 6.40 -10.84 -7.92
N ARG A 161 7.43 -10.24 -7.33
CA ARG A 161 8.82 -10.58 -7.62
C ARG A 161 9.61 -10.85 -6.34
N PRO A 162 10.55 -11.80 -6.33
CA PRO A 162 11.53 -11.93 -5.26
C PRO A 162 12.46 -10.72 -5.28
N VAL A 163 12.97 -10.35 -4.11
CA VAL A 163 14.04 -9.36 -4.03
C VAL A 163 15.33 -10.04 -4.44
N THR A 164 15.93 -9.61 -5.55
CA THR A 164 17.20 -10.11 -6.06
C THR A 164 18.24 -8.99 -5.92
N GLU A 165 19.27 -9.21 -5.15
CA GLU A 165 20.37 -8.27 -5.01
C GLU A 165 21.53 -8.63 -5.99
N PRO A 166 22.18 -7.62 -6.61
CA PRO A 166 21.91 -6.19 -6.49
C PRO A 166 20.62 -5.78 -7.21
N LEU A 167 19.91 -4.81 -6.64
CA LEU A 167 18.79 -4.20 -7.31
C LEU A 167 19.26 -3.39 -8.51
N ASP A 168 18.44 -3.34 -9.55
CA ASP A 168 18.58 -2.40 -10.65
C ASP A 168 18.56 -0.95 -10.11
N GLU A 169 19.38 -0.07 -10.71
CA GLU A 169 19.57 1.32 -10.26
C GLU A 169 18.27 2.13 -10.18
N ASN A 170 17.27 1.76 -10.99
CA ASN A 170 15.96 2.39 -11.05
C ASN A 170 14.89 1.66 -10.22
N THR A 171 15.29 0.67 -9.43
CA THR A 171 14.38 -0.11 -8.59
C THR A 171 14.62 0.15 -7.11
N PHE A 172 13.56 0.49 -6.39
CA PHE A 172 13.61 0.91 -4.99
C PHE A 172 12.73 0.02 -4.12
N LEU A 173 13.24 -0.38 -2.97
CA LEU A 173 12.44 -1.03 -1.94
C LEU A 173 11.68 0.03 -1.14
N VAL A 174 10.37 -0.15 -0.99
CA VAL A 174 9.49 0.76 -0.28
C VAL A 174 8.75 0.01 0.81
N GLY A 175 9.04 0.36 2.05
CA GLY A 175 8.52 -0.39 3.18
C GLY A 175 8.96 -1.87 3.12
N ASP A 176 8.08 -2.74 3.62
CA ASP A 176 8.43 -4.16 3.77
C ASP A 176 7.94 -5.03 2.60
N ASN A 177 6.96 -4.56 1.84
CA ASN A 177 6.22 -5.39 0.89
C ASN A 177 6.16 -4.83 -0.54
N LEU A 178 6.73 -3.66 -0.78
CA LEU A 178 6.64 -2.98 -2.06
C LEU A 178 8.02 -2.81 -2.69
N MET A 179 8.09 -2.96 -3.99
CA MET A 179 9.23 -2.67 -4.84
C MET A 179 8.74 -1.81 -6.01
N VAL A 180 9.39 -0.67 -6.22
CA VAL A 180 8.96 0.32 -7.20
C VAL A 180 10.07 0.53 -8.20
N HIS A 181 9.72 0.48 -9.48
CA HIS A 181 10.63 0.82 -10.57
C HIS A 181 10.20 2.16 -11.19
N SER A 182 11.17 3.06 -11.40
CA SER A 182 10.96 4.28 -12.18
C SER A 182 12.28 4.84 -12.67
N THR A 183 12.37 5.13 -13.97
CA THR A 183 13.51 5.78 -14.61
C THR A 183 13.46 7.31 -14.49
N HIS A 184 12.30 7.87 -14.14
CA HIS A 184 12.07 9.31 -14.06
C HIS A 184 12.42 9.91 -12.69
N TRP A 185 12.74 9.09 -11.71
CA TRP A 185 13.00 9.51 -10.33
C TRP A 185 14.40 9.14 -9.90
N GLU A 186 15.35 10.06 -10.11
CA GLU A 186 16.67 9.94 -9.50
C GLU A 186 16.56 10.30 -8.01
N ARG A 187 17.05 9.41 -7.16
CA ARG A 187 17.27 9.76 -5.75
C ARG A 187 18.48 10.67 -5.67
N LEU A 188 18.25 11.92 -5.32
CA LEU A 188 19.30 12.83 -4.88
C LEU A 188 19.79 12.44 -3.47
#